data_79255b5f866d6b645aa031b31ccd9152
#
_entry.id   79255b5f866d6b645aa031b31ccd9152
#
_cell.length_a   1.000
_cell.length_b   1.000
_cell.length_c   1.000
_cell.angle_alpha   90.00
_cell.angle_beta   90.00
_cell.angle_gamma   90.00
#
_symmetry.space_group_name_H-M   'P 1'
#
loop_
_entity.id
_entity.type
_entity.pdbx_description
1 polymer ?
#
loop_
_entity_poly.entity_id
_entity_poly.type
_entity_poly.pdbx_seq_one_letter_code
_entity_poly.pdbx_strand_id
1 'polypeptide(L)'
;MLRWIVWRDLMLAWRRRADMLSTVFFFVIVVSLFPLGIGPETQLLRTIAPGVVWVAALLASMLSLGRLFANDYQDGTLEQLLLTPQPLFLVVLGKILAHWIVAEVPLVLIAPLVGVQFDLSRETLWILFVSLLIGTPVLSLIGSVGAALTLGLRGGGVLISILVLPLYIPALIFGAGAVEASVMGTSPSAHLSLLGAFAIVSLLFSPWATAAALRISLE
;
A
#
# COMPACT_ATOMS: atom_id res chain seq x y z
N MET A 1 -14.46 -5.48 -18.99
CA MET A 1 -14.10 -4.07 -18.65
C MET A 1 -13.01 -3.96 -17.59
N LEU A 2 -13.16 -4.55 -16.40
CA LEU A 2 -12.14 -4.53 -15.34
C LEU A 2 -10.73 -4.89 -15.87
N ARG A 3 -10.61 -5.99 -16.62
CA ARG A 3 -9.34 -6.42 -17.26
C ARG A 3 -8.77 -5.37 -18.21
N TRP A 4 -9.60 -4.62 -18.92
CA TRP A 4 -9.14 -3.58 -19.84
C TRP A 4 -8.57 -2.38 -19.08
N ILE A 5 -9.23 -1.93 -17.99
CA ILE A 5 -8.76 -0.83 -17.15
C ILE A 5 -7.43 -1.21 -16.50
N VAL A 6 -7.37 -2.39 -15.88
CA VAL A 6 -6.13 -2.90 -15.27
C VAL A 6 -5.01 -2.98 -16.30
N TRP A 7 -5.28 -3.54 -17.48
CA TRP A 7 -4.27 -3.67 -18.54
C TRP A 7 -3.78 -2.32 -19.05
N ARG A 8 -4.70 -1.35 -19.28
CA ARG A 8 -4.36 0.03 -19.67
C ARG A 8 -3.42 0.65 -18.64
N ASP A 9 -3.79 0.60 -17.37
CA ASP A 9 -3.02 1.25 -16.29
C ASP A 9 -1.67 0.56 -16.07
N LEU A 10 -1.59 -0.77 -16.20
CA LEU A 10 -0.33 -1.50 -16.18
C LEU A 10 0.60 -1.09 -17.34
N MET A 11 0.06 -0.93 -18.55
CA MET A 11 0.83 -0.47 -19.71
C MET A 11 1.34 0.97 -19.52
N LEU A 12 0.51 1.85 -18.96
CA LEU A 12 0.92 3.23 -18.64
C LEU A 12 2.00 3.25 -17.56
N ALA A 13 1.86 2.44 -16.52
CA ALA A 13 2.84 2.32 -15.45
C ALA A 13 4.19 1.77 -15.97
N TRP A 14 4.15 0.80 -16.89
CA TRP A 14 5.36 0.27 -17.51
C TRP A 14 6.16 1.33 -18.28
N ARG A 15 5.47 2.31 -18.86
CA ARG A 15 6.11 3.46 -19.51
C ARG A 15 6.70 4.46 -18.50
N ARG A 16 6.18 4.50 -17.28
CA ARG A 16 6.61 5.40 -16.18
C ARG A 16 7.39 4.63 -15.09
N ARG A 17 8.37 3.81 -15.49
CA ARG A 17 9.15 2.96 -14.57
C ARG A 17 9.79 3.70 -13.41
N ALA A 18 10.16 4.97 -13.61
CA ALA A 18 10.76 5.80 -12.57
C ALA A 18 9.86 5.95 -11.33
N ASP A 19 8.55 6.02 -11.53
CA ASP A 19 7.58 6.15 -10.45
C ASP A 19 7.48 4.89 -9.58
N MET A 20 7.50 3.71 -10.22
CA MET A 20 7.52 2.41 -9.55
C MET A 20 8.85 2.22 -8.80
N LEU A 21 9.96 2.50 -9.48
CA LEU A 21 11.30 2.38 -8.88
C LEU A 21 11.48 3.30 -7.69
N SER A 22 10.96 4.54 -7.72
CA SER A 22 11.08 5.48 -6.60
C SER A 22 10.43 4.93 -5.32
N THR A 23 9.27 4.27 -5.43
CA THR A 23 8.57 3.67 -4.28
C THR A 23 9.38 2.50 -3.69
N VAL A 24 9.90 1.63 -4.54
CA VAL A 24 10.71 0.49 -4.12
C VAL A 24 12.06 0.95 -3.53
N PHE A 25 12.74 1.89 -4.17
CA PHE A 25 14.01 2.44 -3.65
C PHE A 25 13.81 3.13 -2.32
N PHE A 26 12.74 3.93 -2.17
CA PHE A 26 12.41 4.54 -0.90
C PHE A 26 12.25 3.49 0.21
N PHE A 27 11.46 2.43 -0.05
CA PHE A 27 11.27 1.34 0.90
C PHE A 27 12.61 0.67 1.28
N VAL A 28 13.41 0.27 0.29
CA VAL A 28 14.70 -0.39 0.52
C VAL A 28 15.66 0.50 1.30
N ILE A 29 15.75 1.79 0.93
CA ILE A 29 16.63 2.75 1.63
C ILE A 29 16.18 2.90 3.08
N VAL A 30 14.90 3.19 3.32
CA VAL A 30 14.39 3.38 4.69
C VAL A 30 14.65 2.16 5.55
N VAL A 31 14.33 0.96 5.07
CA VAL A 31 14.54 -0.29 5.83
C VAL A 31 16.03 -0.51 6.10
N SER A 32 16.92 -0.29 5.11
CA SER A 32 18.35 -0.55 5.24
C SER A 32 19.10 0.46 6.12
N LEU A 33 18.55 1.68 6.28
CA LEU A 33 19.15 2.69 7.16
C LEU A 33 19.14 2.27 8.63
N PHE A 34 18.18 1.46 9.08
CA PHE A 34 18.10 1.02 10.47
C PHE A 34 19.25 0.09 10.87
N PRO A 35 19.52 -1.03 10.17
CA PRO A 35 20.69 -1.85 10.46
C PRO A 35 22.01 -1.07 10.37
N LEU A 36 22.13 -0.16 9.42
CA LEU A 36 23.34 0.65 9.27
C LEU A 36 23.50 1.67 10.41
N GLY A 37 22.41 2.24 10.91
CA GLY A 37 22.43 3.25 11.97
C GLY A 37 22.56 2.67 13.38
N ILE A 38 21.99 1.48 13.63
CA ILE A 38 22.01 0.81 14.94
C ILE A 38 23.31 0.00 15.12
N GLY A 39 23.85 -0.51 14.01
CA GLY A 39 25.01 -1.41 14.05
C GLY A 39 24.63 -2.89 14.20
N PRO A 40 25.60 -3.79 14.49
CA PRO A 40 25.46 -5.24 14.37
C PRO A 40 24.77 -5.92 15.58
N GLU A 41 23.98 -5.21 16.35
CA GLU A 41 23.28 -5.77 17.51
C GLU A 41 22.04 -6.57 17.05
N THR A 42 22.24 -7.85 16.77
CA THR A 42 21.24 -8.74 16.16
C THR A 42 19.94 -8.84 16.96
N GLN A 43 20.03 -8.85 18.32
CA GLN A 43 18.85 -8.94 19.18
C GLN A 43 17.95 -7.72 19.03
N LEU A 44 18.52 -6.53 19.02
CA LEU A 44 17.78 -5.29 18.85
C LEU A 44 17.20 -5.22 17.43
N LEU A 45 17.98 -5.57 16.41
CA LEU A 45 17.52 -5.59 15.02
C LEU A 45 16.30 -6.51 14.83
N ARG A 46 16.33 -7.72 15.37
CA ARG A 46 15.17 -8.64 15.31
C ARG A 46 13.93 -8.06 15.97
N THR A 47 14.08 -7.39 17.12
CA THR A 47 12.97 -6.82 17.87
C THR A 47 12.29 -5.67 17.12
N ILE A 48 13.06 -4.81 16.46
CA ILE A 48 12.49 -3.65 15.75
C ILE A 48 12.03 -3.95 14.32
N ALA A 49 12.52 -5.03 13.72
CA ALA A 49 12.27 -5.37 12.32
C ALA A 49 10.78 -5.33 11.92
N PRO A 50 9.85 -5.92 12.70
CA PRO A 50 8.42 -5.90 12.35
C PRO A 50 7.88 -4.49 12.14
N GLY A 51 8.15 -3.59 13.10
CA GLY A 51 7.72 -2.20 13.05
C GLY A 51 8.39 -1.42 11.92
N VAL A 52 9.71 -1.54 11.80
CA VAL A 52 10.50 -0.83 10.76
C VAL A 52 10.03 -1.18 9.36
N VAL A 53 9.91 -2.47 9.04
CA VAL A 53 9.53 -2.91 7.69
C VAL A 53 8.09 -2.51 7.37
N TRP A 54 7.16 -2.65 8.31
CA TRP A 54 5.78 -2.26 8.11
C TRP A 54 5.58 -0.74 8.00
N VAL A 55 6.26 0.05 8.83
CA VAL A 55 6.23 1.52 8.72
C VAL A 55 6.82 1.97 7.40
N ALA A 56 7.94 1.39 6.98
CA ALA A 56 8.56 1.71 5.68
C ALA A 56 7.62 1.35 4.50
N ALA A 57 6.93 0.19 4.57
CA ALA A 57 5.95 -0.21 3.56
C ALA A 57 4.77 0.77 3.49
N LEU A 58 4.24 1.18 4.66
CA LEU A 58 3.18 2.16 4.76
C LEU A 58 3.58 3.51 4.16
N LEU A 59 4.76 4.02 4.50
CA LEU A 59 5.26 5.29 3.97
C LEU A 59 5.52 5.21 2.45
N ALA A 60 6.06 4.10 1.96
CA ALA A 60 6.25 3.84 0.54
C ALA A 60 4.91 3.80 -0.22
N SER A 61 3.91 3.14 0.35
CA SER A 61 2.54 3.12 -0.18
C SER A 61 1.99 4.54 -0.30
N MET A 62 2.09 5.34 0.76
CA MET A 62 1.63 6.74 0.75
C MET A 62 2.30 7.59 -0.34
N LEU A 63 3.58 7.38 -0.59
CA LEU A 63 4.31 8.09 -1.65
C LEU A 63 3.72 7.81 -3.04
N SER A 64 3.17 6.63 -3.27
CA SER A 64 2.57 6.23 -4.55
C SER A 64 1.13 6.71 -4.74
N LEU A 65 0.36 6.90 -3.64
CA LEU A 65 -1.06 7.26 -3.67
C LEU A 65 -1.36 8.58 -4.37
N GLY A 66 -0.51 9.57 -4.21
CA GLY A 66 -0.70 10.88 -4.83
C GLY A 66 -0.80 10.82 -6.36
N ARG A 67 -0.37 9.72 -6.98
CA ARG A 67 -0.39 9.50 -8.43
C ARG A 67 -1.58 8.66 -8.92
N LEU A 68 -2.32 8.02 -8.01
CA LEU A 68 -3.38 7.07 -8.36
C LEU A 68 -4.44 7.64 -9.30
N PHE A 69 -4.88 8.87 -9.05
CA PHE A 69 -5.88 9.56 -9.86
C PHE A 69 -5.35 10.84 -10.54
N ALA A 70 -4.24 11.40 -10.06
CA ALA A 70 -3.76 12.72 -10.48
C ALA A 70 -3.45 12.81 -11.97
N ASN A 71 -2.87 11.77 -12.56
CA ASN A 71 -2.56 11.76 -14.00
C ASN A 71 -3.83 11.77 -14.85
N ASP A 72 -4.79 10.88 -14.55
CA ASP A 72 -6.06 10.80 -15.28
C ASP A 72 -6.93 12.06 -15.07
N TYR A 73 -6.76 12.76 -13.96
CA TYR A 73 -7.38 14.05 -13.71
C TYR A 73 -6.77 15.15 -14.58
N GLN A 74 -5.43 15.22 -14.65
CA GLN A 74 -4.73 16.25 -15.40
C GLN A 74 -4.95 16.16 -16.92
N ASP A 75 -5.10 14.94 -17.44
CA ASP A 75 -5.33 14.71 -18.89
C ASP A 75 -6.82 14.57 -19.27
N GLY A 76 -7.75 14.79 -18.32
CA GLY A 76 -9.20 14.73 -18.54
C GLY A 76 -9.77 13.31 -18.74
N THR A 77 -8.95 12.27 -18.62
CA THR A 77 -9.39 10.88 -18.77
C THR A 77 -10.36 10.49 -17.66
N LEU A 78 -10.18 11.03 -16.46
CA LEU A 78 -11.03 10.71 -15.30
C LEU A 78 -12.48 11.15 -15.53
N GLU A 79 -12.69 12.34 -16.11
CA GLU A 79 -14.02 12.85 -16.48
C GLU A 79 -14.69 11.97 -17.53
N GLN A 80 -13.94 11.53 -18.54
CA GLN A 80 -14.44 10.61 -19.55
C GLN A 80 -14.85 9.25 -18.95
N LEU A 81 -14.11 8.75 -17.97
CA LEU A 81 -14.43 7.51 -17.24
C LEU A 81 -15.73 7.66 -16.44
N LEU A 82 -16.01 8.83 -15.87
CA LEU A 82 -17.26 9.11 -15.15
C LEU A 82 -18.49 9.14 -16.08
N LEU A 83 -18.31 9.58 -17.33
CA LEU A 83 -19.38 9.62 -18.33
C LEU A 83 -19.67 8.25 -18.96
N THR A 84 -18.85 7.23 -18.68
CA THR A 84 -19.13 5.89 -19.21
C THR A 84 -20.37 5.28 -18.55
N PRO A 85 -21.16 4.46 -19.27
CA PRO A 85 -22.35 3.80 -18.72
C PRO A 85 -22.01 2.71 -17.68
N GLN A 86 -20.77 2.57 -17.31
CA GLN A 86 -20.29 1.53 -16.41
C GLN A 86 -20.35 1.97 -14.94
N PRO A 87 -20.60 1.05 -14.00
CA PRO A 87 -20.56 1.36 -12.57
C PRO A 87 -19.18 1.88 -12.15
N LEU A 88 -19.12 3.11 -11.64
CA LEU A 88 -17.88 3.78 -11.28
C LEU A 88 -17.03 2.98 -10.28
N PHE A 89 -17.67 2.24 -9.35
CA PHE A 89 -16.94 1.41 -8.39
C PHE A 89 -16.09 0.32 -9.07
N LEU A 90 -16.51 -0.21 -10.25
CA LEU A 90 -15.71 -1.18 -11.00
C LEU A 90 -14.50 -0.52 -11.67
N VAL A 91 -14.65 0.71 -12.13
CA VAL A 91 -13.53 1.51 -12.67
C VAL A 91 -12.50 1.75 -11.57
N VAL A 92 -12.96 2.22 -10.41
CA VAL A 92 -12.14 2.48 -9.23
C VAL A 92 -11.42 1.20 -8.78
N LEU A 93 -12.14 0.09 -8.66
CA LEU A 93 -11.54 -1.20 -8.27
C LEU A 93 -10.43 -1.63 -9.25
N GLY A 94 -10.63 -1.42 -10.56
CA GLY A 94 -9.61 -1.69 -11.56
C GLY A 94 -8.37 -0.84 -11.39
N LYS A 95 -8.52 0.44 -11.08
CA LYS A 95 -7.43 1.37 -10.82
C LYS A 95 -6.66 1.02 -9.54
N ILE A 96 -7.38 0.71 -8.45
CA ILE A 96 -6.78 0.27 -7.19
C ILE A 96 -5.97 -1.02 -7.40
N LEU A 97 -6.52 -1.98 -8.12
CA LEU A 97 -5.82 -3.24 -8.42
C LEU A 97 -4.55 -3.01 -9.26
N ALA A 98 -4.63 -2.15 -10.28
CA ALA A 98 -3.47 -1.81 -11.09
C ALA A 98 -2.40 -1.09 -10.24
N HIS A 99 -2.80 -0.14 -9.39
CA HIS A 99 -1.91 0.55 -8.45
C HIS A 99 -1.22 -0.44 -7.50
N TRP A 100 -1.98 -1.34 -6.88
CA TRP A 100 -1.43 -2.35 -6.00
C TRP A 100 -0.39 -3.23 -6.70
N ILE A 101 -0.69 -3.73 -7.91
CA ILE A 101 0.25 -4.54 -8.69
C ILE A 101 1.53 -3.78 -9.02
N VAL A 102 1.44 -2.49 -9.33
CA VAL A 102 2.59 -1.68 -9.77
C VAL A 102 3.41 -1.16 -8.60
N ALA A 103 2.77 -0.67 -7.54
CA ALA A 103 3.45 0.00 -6.44
C ALA A 103 3.79 -0.94 -5.28
N GLU A 104 2.87 -1.85 -4.94
CA GLU A 104 2.94 -2.61 -3.71
C GLU A 104 3.51 -4.04 -3.92
N VAL A 105 3.13 -4.73 -5.01
CA VAL A 105 3.62 -6.09 -5.26
C VAL A 105 5.15 -6.14 -5.35
N PRO A 106 5.86 -5.23 -6.05
CA PRO A 106 7.32 -5.22 -6.04
C PRO A 106 7.92 -5.05 -4.64
N LEU A 107 7.28 -4.21 -3.80
CA LEU A 107 7.66 -4.00 -2.40
C LEU A 107 7.50 -5.31 -1.60
N VAL A 108 6.35 -5.98 -1.72
CA VAL A 108 6.07 -7.26 -1.05
C VAL A 108 7.11 -8.32 -1.43
N LEU A 109 7.51 -8.39 -2.71
CA LEU A 109 8.50 -9.35 -3.20
C LEU A 109 9.91 -9.07 -2.67
N ILE A 110 10.27 -7.79 -2.46
CA ILE A 110 11.59 -7.38 -1.98
C ILE A 110 11.67 -7.41 -0.45
N ALA A 111 10.53 -7.29 0.26
CA ALA A 111 10.51 -7.23 1.72
C ALA A 111 11.23 -8.39 2.42
N PRO A 112 11.13 -9.67 2.02
CA PRO A 112 11.91 -10.73 2.62
C PRO A 112 13.43 -10.56 2.43
N LEU A 113 13.87 -10.02 1.27
CA LEU A 113 15.29 -9.79 0.99
C LEU A 113 15.88 -8.73 1.93
N VAL A 114 15.18 -7.61 2.12
CA VAL A 114 15.61 -6.59 3.08
C VAL A 114 15.43 -7.05 4.53
N GLY A 115 14.47 -7.93 4.80
CA GLY A 115 14.26 -8.56 6.11
C GLY A 115 15.44 -9.42 6.57
N VAL A 116 16.24 -9.98 5.64
CA VAL A 116 17.47 -10.72 5.98
C VAL A 116 18.49 -9.84 6.71
N GLN A 117 18.52 -8.53 6.45
CA GLN A 117 19.42 -7.58 7.11
C GLN A 117 19.17 -7.48 8.63
N PHE A 118 18.00 -7.90 9.10
CA PHE A 118 17.60 -7.93 10.51
C PHE A 118 17.82 -9.30 11.16
N ASP A 119 18.48 -10.22 10.47
CA ASP A 119 18.75 -11.59 10.94
C ASP A 119 17.45 -12.34 11.32
N LEU A 120 16.37 -12.12 10.55
CA LEU A 120 15.09 -12.80 10.75
C LEU A 120 15.17 -14.26 10.28
N SER A 121 14.52 -15.16 11.02
CA SER A 121 14.40 -16.56 10.64
C SER A 121 13.61 -16.73 9.34
N ARG A 122 13.84 -17.84 8.64
CA ARG A 122 13.11 -18.15 7.40
C ARG A 122 11.60 -18.18 7.60
N GLU A 123 11.14 -18.66 8.74
CA GLU A 123 9.73 -18.68 9.11
C GLU A 123 9.19 -17.26 9.26
N THR A 124 9.91 -16.40 9.99
CA THR A 124 9.53 -14.99 10.19
C THR A 124 9.53 -14.21 8.86
N LEU A 125 10.48 -14.46 7.95
CA LEU A 125 10.50 -13.87 6.60
C LEU A 125 9.26 -14.29 5.80
N TRP A 126 8.82 -15.54 5.93
CA TRP A 126 7.58 -16.00 5.30
C TRP A 126 6.34 -15.31 5.88
N ILE A 127 6.26 -15.17 7.21
CA ILE A 127 5.17 -14.42 7.85
C ILE A 127 5.18 -12.94 7.44
N LEU A 128 6.36 -12.33 7.34
CA LEU A 128 6.52 -10.97 6.82
C LEU A 128 5.94 -10.84 5.40
N PHE A 129 6.30 -11.76 4.51
CA PHE A 129 5.78 -11.78 3.14
C PHE A 129 4.25 -11.92 3.12
N VAL A 130 3.69 -12.87 3.88
CA VAL A 130 2.24 -13.11 3.93
C VAL A 130 1.49 -11.92 4.54
N SER A 131 2.00 -11.35 5.63
CA SER A 131 1.39 -10.20 6.28
C SER A 131 1.34 -8.97 5.35
N LEU A 132 2.43 -8.70 4.63
CA LEU A 132 2.47 -7.62 3.64
C LEU A 132 1.57 -7.93 2.43
N LEU A 133 1.50 -9.17 1.96
CA LEU A 133 0.64 -9.56 0.85
C LEU A 133 -0.85 -9.35 1.17
N ILE A 134 -1.26 -9.59 2.41
CA ILE A 134 -2.65 -9.35 2.87
C ILE A 134 -2.86 -7.86 3.18
N GLY A 135 -1.88 -7.19 3.76
CA GLY A 135 -2.06 -5.83 4.27
C GLY A 135 -1.87 -4.74 3.23
N THR A 136 -0.99 -4.92 2.24
CA THR A 136 -0.76 -3.89 1.23
C THR A 136 -2.00 -3.60 0.35
N PRO A 137 -2.86 -4.58 -0.01
CA PRO A 137 -4.15 -4.25 -0.64
C PRO A 137 -5.01 -3.32 0.22
N VAL A 138 -4.97 -3.45 1.56
CA VAL A 138 -5.70 -2.56 2.48
C VAL A 138 -5.18 -1.13 2.36
N LEU A 139 -3.85 -0.96 2.28
CA LEU A 139 -3.22 0.35 2.10
C LEU A 139 -3.68 1.00 0.78
N SER A 140 -3.66 0.27 -0.34
CA SER A 140 -4.15 0.77 -1.63
C SER A 140 -5.66 1.09 -1.60
N LEU A 141 -6.48 0.25 -0.95
CA LEU A 141 -7.93 0.42 -0.86
C LEU A 141 -8.30 1.66 -0.04
N ILE A 142 -7.82 1.77 1.18
CA ILE A 142 -8.10 2.91 2.07
C ILE A 142 -7.44 4.18 1.52
N GLY A 143 -6.20 4.06 1.03
CA GLY A 143 -5.46 5.17 0.45
C GLY A 143 -6.15 5.79 -0.76
N SER A 144 -6.85 4.98 -1.56
CA SER A 144 -7.61 5.47 -2.71
C SER A 144 -8.72 6.45 -2.34
N VAL A 145 -9.35 6.28 -1.16
CA VAL A 145 -10.35 7.22 -0.64
C VAL A 145 -9.70 8.58 -0.37
N GLY A 146 -8.55 8.58 0.32
CA GLY A 146 -7.79 9.81 0.59
C GLY A 146 -7.31 10.49 -0.69
N ALA A 147 -6.78 9.71 -1.65
CA ALA A 147 -6.34 10.22 -2.94
C ALA A 147 -7.48 10.86 -3.74
N ALA A 148 -8.69 10.28 -3.68
CA ALA A 148 -9.87 10.82 -4.34
C ALA A 148 -10.35 12.13 -3.68
N LEU A 149 -10.43 12.17 -2.34
CA LEU A 149 -10.89 13.35 -1.61
C LEU A 149 -9.96 14.57 -1.72
N THR A 150 -8.69 14.34 -2.01
CA THR A 150 -7.69 15.42 -2.10
C THR A 150 -7.32 15.77 -3.54
N LEU A 151 -8.03 15.18 -4.49
CA LEU A 151 -7.81 15.40 -5.92
C LEU A 151 -8.03 16.87 -6.30
N GLY A 152 -7.10 17.45 -7.05
CA GLY A 152 -7.16 18.86 -7.45
C GLY A 152 -6.76 19.88 -6.38
N LEU A 153 -6.56 19.46 -5.11
CA LEU A 153 -6.18 20.38 -4.04
C LEU A 153 -4.67 20.69 -4.06
N ARG A 154 -4.33 21.98 -3.85
CA ARG A 154 -2.94 22.38 -3.62
C ARG A 154 -2.44 21.78 -2.31
N GLY A 155 -1.33 21.04 -2.35
CA GLY A 155 -0.80 20.34 -1.16
C GLY A 155 -1.50 19.01 -0.85
N GLY A 156 -2.24 18.43 -1.79
CA GLY A 156 -3.00 17.19 -1.62
C GLY A 156 -2.22 16.04 -0.97
N GLY A 157 -0.91 15.92 -1.23
CA GLY A 157 -0.07 14.88 -0.62
C GLY A 157 -0.01 14.94 0.91
N VAL A 158 0.07 16.14 1.50
CA VAL A 158 0.04 16.31 2.95
C VAL A 158 -1.35 15.98 3.50
N LEU A 159 -2.40 16.41 2.80
CA LEU A 159 -3.78 16.11 3.20
C LEU A 159 -4.09 14.61 3.13
N ILE A 160 -3.61 13.91 2.10
CA ILE A 160 -3.69 12.43 2.03
C ILE A 160 -3.08 11.83 3.29
N SER A 161 -1.87 12.27 3.68
CA SER A 161 -1.17 11.73 4.84
C SER A 161 -1.98 11.90 6.12
N ILE A 162 -2.48 13.10 6.39
CA ILE A 162 -3.25 13.39 7.61
C ILE A 162 -4.55 12.58 7.67
N LEU A 163 -5.21 12.38 6.53
CA LEU A 163 -6.49 11.69 6.46
C LEU A 163 -6.34 10.17 6.51
N VAL A 164 -5.31 9.63 5.84
CA VAL A 164 -5.15 8.19 5.62
C VAL A 164 -4.34 7.52 6.74
N LEU A 165 -3.33 8.21 7.33
CA LEU A 165 -2.49 7.62 8.38
C LEU A 165 -3.28 7.02 9.56
N PRO A 166 -4.28 7.70 10.15
CA PRO A 166 -5.07 7.10 11.23
C PRO A 166 -5.80 5.82 10.80
N LEU A 167 -6.27 5.76 9.55
CA LEU A 167 -6.97 4.60 9.01
C LEU A 167 -6.05 3.42 8.72
N TYR A 168 -4.75 3.66 8.58
CA TYR A 168 -3.73 2.63 8.38
C TYR A 168 -3.27 1.96 9.68
N ILE A 169 -3.54 2.59 10.85
CA ILE A 169 -3.11 2.07 12.15
C ILE A 169 -3.55 0.61 12.38
N PRO A 170 -4.80 0.19 12.10
CA PRO A 170 -5.17 -1.21 12.29
C PRO A 170 -4.37 -2.18 11.42
N ALA A 171 -4.12 -1.81 10.14
CA ALA A 171 -3.30 -2.63 9.24
C ALA A 171 -1.87 -2.75 9.75
N LEU A 172 -1.29 -1.64 10.25
CA LEU A 172 0.04 -1.63 10.85
C LEU A 172 0.11 -2.52 12.09
N ILE A 173 -0.85 -2.38 13.03
CA ILE A 173 -0.87 -3.16 14.27
C ILE A 173 -0.98 -4.65 13.97
N PHE A 174 -1.91 -5.05 13.14
CA PHE A 174 -2.11 -6.48 12.85
C PHE A 174 -1.00 -7.04 11.97
N GLY A 175 -0.52 -6.27 11.01
CA GLY A 175 0.54 -6.70 10.10
C GLY A 175 1.90 -6.84 10.78
N ALA A 176 2.34 -5.80 11.50
CA ALA A 176 3.58 -5.85 12.28
C ALA A 176 3.47 -6.84 13.44
N GLY A 177 2.31 -6.89 14.12
CA GLY A 177 2.06 -7.84 15.21
C GLY A 177 2.11 -9.31 14.79
N ALA A 178 1.73 -9.64 13.54
CA ALA A 178 1.91 -10.99 13.01
C ALA A 178 3.40 -11.38 12.90
N VAL A 179 4.24 -10.45 12.45
CA VAL A 179 5.68 -10.67 12.32
C VAL A 179 6.34 -10.73 13.69
N GLU A 180 5.95 -9.84 14.60
CA GLU A 180 6.43 -9.80 15.98
C GLU A 180 6.10 -11.11 16.73
N ALA A 181 4.87 -11.62 16.59
CA ALA A 181 4.48 -12.91 17.15
C ALA A 181 5.40 -14.05 16.66
N SER A 182 5.76 -14.04 15.38
CA SER A 182 6.70 -15.01 14.81
C SER A 182 8.12 -14.85 15.38
N VAL A 183 8.59 -13.61 15.57
CA VAL A 183 9.90 -13.33 16.22
C VAL A 183 9.94 -13.87 17.63
N MET A 184 8.83 -13.74 18.37
CA MET A 184 8.67 -14.22 19.74
C MET A 184 8.39 -15.73 19.85
N GLY A 185 8.29 -16.45 18.73
CA GLY A 185 7.95 -17.87 18.71
C GLY A 185 6.49 -18.18 19.08
N THR A 186 5.60 -17.19 19.01
CA THR A 186 4.16 -17.34 19.23
C THR A 186 3.40 -17.43 17.89
N SER A 187 2.13 -17.87 17.93
CA SER A 187 1.34 -18.04 16.71
C SER A 187 0.90 -16.69 16.11
N PRO A 188 1.22 -16.41 14.83
CA PRO A 188 0.80 -15.21 14.13
C PRO A 188 -0.66 -15.26 13.65
N SER A 189 -1.36 -16.39 13.81
CA SER A 189 -2.66 -16.67 13.19
C SER A 189 -3.75 -15.65 13.54
N ALA A 190 -3.81 -15.22 14.81
CA ALA A 190 -4.80 -14.24 15.26
C ALA A 190 -4.62 -12.89 14.54
N HIS A 191 -3.37 -12.41 14.45
CA HIS A 191 -3.05 -11.15 13.77
C HIS A 191 -3.34 -11.23 12.26
N LEU A 192 -2.95 -12.33 11.61
CA LEU A 192 -3.22 -12.54 10.18
C LEU A 192 -4.73 -12.65 9.91
N SER A 193 -5.50 -13.29 10.78
CA SER A 193 -6.95 -13.39 10.65
C SER A 193 -7.64 -12.02 10.77
N LEU A 194 -7.21 -11.19 11.73
CA LEU A 194 -7.72 -9.82 11.89
C LEU A 194 -7.33 -8.93 10.71
N LEU A 195 -6.10 -9.05 10.22
CA LEU A 195 -5.64 -8.34 9.02
C LEU A 195 -6.46 -8.76 7.79
N GLY A 196 -6.72 -10.07 7.64
CA GLY A 196 -7.56 -10.60 6.56
C GLY A 196 -9.02 -10.13 6.64
N ALA A 197 -9.59 -10.11 7.84
CA ALA A 197 -10.92 -9.54 8.06
C ALA A 197 -10.97 -8.05 7.69
N PHE A 198 -9.96 -7.30 8.08
CA PHE A 198 -9.83 -5.87 7.73
C PHE A 198 -9.66 -5.67 6.22
N ALA A 199 -8.94 -6.58 5.53
CA ALA A 199 -8.80 -6.55 4.07
C ALA A 199 -10.15 -6.79 3.37
N ILE A 200 -10.97 -7.73 3.86
CA ILE A 200 -12.31 -8.00 3.33
C ILE A 200 -13.21 -6.78 3.50
N VAL A 201 -13.24 -6.20 4.71
CA VAL A 201 -14.03 -4.99 4.99
C VAL A 201 -13.60 -3.83 4.08
N SER A 202 -12.28 -3.60 3.93
CA SER A 202 -11.75 -2.57 3.06
C SER A 202 -12.13 -2.81 1.60
N LEU A 203 -12.07 -4.05 1.12
CA LEU A 203 -12.46 -4.41 -0.26
C LEU A 203 -13.94 -4.16 -0.54
N LEU A 204 -14.80 -4.38 0.44
CA LEU A 204 -16.24 -4.16 0.30
C LEU A 204 -16.61 -2.68 0.29
N PHE A 205 -15.99 -1.86 1.13
CA PHE A 205 -16.41 -0.48 1.34
C PHE A 205 -15.58 0.56 0.56
N SER A 206 -14.25 0.39 0.45
CA SER A 206 -13.37 1.43 -0.12
C SER A 206 -13.67 1.75 -1.58
N PRO A 207 -14.00 0.82 -2.49
CA PRO A 207 -14.31 1.17 -3.88
C PRO A 207 -15.56 2.06 -4.01
N TRP A 208 -16.55 1.87 -3.16
CA TRP A 208 -17.76 2.70 -3.12
C TRP A 208 -17.47 4.08 -2.53
N ALA A 209 -16.73 4.13 -1.42
CA ALA A 209 -16.32 5.38 -0.80
C ALA A 209 -15.45 6.22 -1.76
N THR A 210 -14.50 5.58 -2.45
CA THR A 210 -13.65 6.25 -3.45
C THR A 210 -14.47 6.75 -4.64
N ALA A 211 -15.43 5.96 -5.12
CA ALA A 211 -16.32 6.38 -6.21
C ALA A 211 -17.18 7.59 -5.81
N ALA A 212 -17.68 7.62 -4.58
CA ALA A 212 -18.41 8.77 -4.05
C ALA A 212 -17.50 10.00 -3.91
N ALA A 213 -16.29 9.82 -3.37
CA ALA A 213 -15.31 10.90 -3.23
C ALA A 213 -14.92 11.51 -4.58
N LEU A 214 -14.70 10.70 -5.62
CA LEU A 214 -14.39 11.19 -6.97
C LEU A 214 -15.53 12.03 -7.56
N ARG A 215 -16.78 11.67 -7.34
CA ARG A 215 -17.93 12.47 -7.79
C ARG A 215 -17.92 13.85 -7.16
N ILE A 216 -17.71 13.92 -5.83
CA ILE A 216 -17.67 15.20 -5.08
C ILE A 216 -16.49 16.06 -5.54
N SER A 217 -15.34 15.48 -5.84
CA SER A 217 -14.13 16.22 -6.22
C SER A 217 -14.16 16.74 -7.66
N LEU A 218 -15.08 16.27 -8.50
CA LEU A 218 -15.23 16.64 -9.91
C LEU A 218 -16.48 17.50 -10.19
N GLU A 219 -17.32 17.71 -9.18
CA GLU A 219 -18.41 18.70 -9.21
C GLU A 219 -17.89 20.10 -8.86
#